data_23ef3539308375d7b9ea501aa0b33cba
#
_entry.id   23ef3539308375d7b9ea501aa0b33cba
#
_cell.length_a   1.000
_cell.length_b   1.000
_cell.length_c   1.000
_cell.angle_alpha   90.00
_cell.angle_beta   90.00
_cell.angle_gamma   90.00
#
_symmetry.space_group_name_H-M   'P 1'
#
loop_
_entity.id
_entity.type
_entity.pdbx_description
1 polymer ?
#
loop_
_entity_poly.entity_id
_entity_poly.type
_entity_poly.pdbx_seq_one_letter_code
_entity_poly.pdbx_strand_id
1 'polypeptide(L)'
;MTDTAAVRGLDAQGYIAREGSLARVPAVFRPVVAAARERLTDLFGVRLHSAYLYGSIPRGTARVGRSDLDLLAALHDEPAEADHAGARALVEALDAEFPQIEGGGALLYGRARLLSDLERHDMGFFVACLCTPLLGHDLAASLPRYRPDTLLARETNGDLGLLLPRWRERVARAGDAGDVSDSEHTRRSLVRYMSRHLVRTAFTLVMPRWNGWSSDLRVMADVFAGYYPERAAQVRAAAALGYEPTGDAAVLTAYLDDLGPWLAREYTRVHGTKAARPEDATAS
;
A
#
# COMPACT_ATOMS: atom_id res chain seq x y z
N MET A 1 -30.75 -8.58 7.13
CA MET A 1 -30.25 -7.25 6.73
C MET A 1 -28.75 -7.25 7.02
N THR A 2 -27.92 -7.35 6.00
CA THR A 2 -26.46 -7.17 6.14
C THR A 2 -26.24 -5.74 6.62
N ASP A 3 -25.50 -5.58 7.70
CA ASP A 3 -25.17 -4.26 8.24
C ASP A 3 -24.43 -3.44 7.17
N THR A 4 -25.05 -2.36 6.71
CA THR A 4 -24.52 -1.49 5.64
C THR A 4 -23.14 -0.93 5.98
N ALA A 5 -22.81 -0.77 7.27
CA ALA A 5 -21.52 -0.31 7.75
C ALA A 5 -20.42 -1.37 7.49
N ALA A 6 -20.69 -2.65 7.77
CA ALA A 6 -19.75 -3.74 7.52
C ALA A 6 -19.44 -3.92 6.02
N VAL A 7 -20.43 -3.70 5.14
CA VAL A 7 -20.24 -3.74 3.67
C VAL A 7 -19.30 -2.61 3.21
N ARG A 8 -19.22 -1.51 3.95
CA ARG A 8 -18.36 -0.36 3.66
C ARG A 8 -17.03 -0.35 4.42
N GLY A 9 -16.63 -1.47 5.04
CA GLY A 9 -15.38 -1.54 5.79
C GLY A 9 -15.35 -0.71 7.06
N LEU A 10 -16.52 -0.38 7.62
CA LEU A 10 -16.66 0.39 8.85
C LEU A 10 -17.18 -0.49 9.99
N ASP A 11 -16.83 -0.11 11.22
CA ASP A 11 -17.47 -0.65 12.41
C ASP A 11 -18.82 0.05 12.71
N ALA A 12 -19.50 -0.42 13.76
CA ALA A 12 -20.81 0.10 14.16
C ALA A 12 -20.80 1.58 14.58
N GLN A 13 -19.63 2.15 14.89
CA GLN A 13 -19.45 3.56 15.24
C GLN A 13 -18.98 4.42 14.06
N GLY A 14 -18.86 3.83 12.85
CA GLY A 14 -18.47 4.52 11.63
C GLY A 14 -16.97 4.79 11.50
N TYR A 15 -16.12 4.06 12.23
CA TYR A 15 -14.68 4.07 12.03
C TYR A 15 -14.25 2.96 11.09
N ILE A 16 -13.16 3.18 10.37
CA ILE A 16 -12.58 2.17 9.48
C ILE A 16 -12.12 0.98 10.32
N ALA A 17 -12.67 -0.18 10.04
CA ALA A 17 -12.33 -1.43 10.70
C ALA A 17 -11.00 -1.98 10.19
N ARG A 18 -10.24 -2.66 11.05
CA ARG A 18 -9.03 -3.37 10.61
C ARG A 18 -9.39 -4.46 9.60
N GLU A 19 -8.77 -4.44 8.42
CA GLU A 19 -9.13 -5.31 7.30
C GLU A 19 -8.71 -6.78 7.47
N GLY A 20 -7.60 -7.02 8.14
CA GLY A 20 -6.99 -8.35 8.29
C GLY A 20 -7.07 -8.91 9.69
N SER A 21 -6.85 -10.23 9.81
CA SER A 21 -6.60 -10.90 11.08
C SER A 21 -5.80 -12.18 10.86
N LEU A 22 -5.04 -12.65 11.88
CA LEU A 22 -4.34 -13.93 11.81
C LEU A 22 -5.31 -15.12 11.66
N ALA A 23 -6.54 -14.99 12.18
CA ALA A 23 -7.56 -16.04 12.02
C ALA A 23 -8.01 -16.23 10.57
N ARG A 24 -7.87 -15.20 9.72
CA ARG A 24 -8.23 -15.24 8.29
C ARG A 24 -7.10 -15.72 7.40
N VAL A 25 -5.87 -15.91 7.92
CA VAL A 25 -4.74 -16.44 7.16
C VAL A 25 -5.07 -17.85 6.67
N PRO A 26 -5.12 -18.09 5.34
CA PRO A 26 -5.42 -19.43 4.82
C PRO A 26 -4.36 -20.44 5.28
N ALA A 27 -4.80 -21.67 5.54
CA ALA A 27 -3.95 -22.72 6.15
C ALA A 27 -2.62 -22.93 5.41
N VAL A 28 -2.63 -22.83 4.08
CA VAL A 28 -1.44 -23.02 3.22
C VAL A 28 -0.35 -21.94 3.44
N PHE A 29 -0.73 -20.74 3.91
CA PHE A 29 0.23 -19.65 4.20
C PHE A 29 0.70 -19.62 5.66
N ARG A 30 0.09 -20.41 6.56
CA ARG A 30 0.49 -20.39 7.98
C ARG A 30 1.96 -20.77 8.21
N PRO A 31 2.56 -21.74 7.49
CA PRO A 31 3.99 -22.05 7.66
C PRO A 31 4.90 -20.86 7.35
N VAL A 32 4.70 -20.17 6.23
CA VAL A 32 5.53 -18.99 5.88
C VAL A 32 5.34 -17.84 6.86
N VAL A 33 4.11 -17.64 7.38
CA VAL A 33 3.83 -16.62 8.40
C VAL A 33 4.53 -16.97 9.72
N ALA A 34 4.58 -18.23 10.11
CA ALA A 34 5.31 -18.69 11.30
C ALA A 34 6.82 -18.50 11.13
N ALA A 35 7.39 -18.90 10.00
CA ALA A 35 8.80 -18.69 9.68
C ALA A 35 9.18 -17.20 9.64
N ALA A 36 8.34 -16.34 9.06
CA ALA A 36 8.54 -14.89 9.08
C ALA A 36 8.60 -14.33 10.51
N ARG A 37 7.71 -14.82 11.39
CA ARG A 37 7.68 -14.43 12.80
C ARG A 37 8.99 -14.78 13.52
N GLU A 38 9.49 -15.99 13.35
CA GLU A 38 10.74 -16.48 13.95
C GLU A 38 11.93 -15.64 13.42
N ARG A 39 12.07 -15.52 12.10
CA ARG A 39 13.18 -14.81 11.48
C ARG A 39 13.22 -13.32 11.81
N LEU A 40 12.08 -12.65 11.93
CA LEU A 40 12.03 -11.26 12.40
C LEU A 40 12.49 -11.13 13.84
N THR A 41 12.15 -12.10 14.69
CA THR A 41 12.63 -12.14 16.07
C THR A 41 14.14 -12.35 16.14
N ASP A 42 14.68 -13.28 15.34
CA ASP A 42 16.11 -13.57 15.28
C ASP A 42 16.91 -12.39 14.71
N LEU A 43 16.39 -11.74 13.66
CA LEU A 43 17.07 -10.62 13.00
C LEU A 43 17.17 -9.38 13.89
N PHE A 44 16.07 -9.01 14.54
CA PHE A 44 16.00 -7.73 15.27
C PHE A 44 16.12 -7.89 16.79
N GLY A 45 15.85 -9.06 17.34
CA GLY A 45 15.93 -9.34 18.76
C GLY A 45 15.21 -8.31 19.62
N VAL A 46 15.89 -7.79 20.61
CA VAL A 46 15.37 -6.76 21.54
C VAL A 46 15.11 -5.40 20.89
N ARG A 47 15.60 -5.17 19.69
CA ARG A 47 15.33 -3.95 18.93
C ARG A 47 13.93 -3.97 18.27
N LEU A 48 13.32 -5.15 18.13
CA LEU A 48 11.97 -5.27 17.58
C LEU A 48 10.93 -4.80 18.61
N HIS A 49 10.23 -3.71 18.31
CA HIS A 49 9.08 -3.30 19.11
C HIS A 49 7.84 -4.12 18.74
N SER A 50 7.51 -4.20 17.45
CA SER A 50 6.36 -4.93 16.94
C SER A 50 6.53 -5.27 15.46
N ALA A 51 5.84 -6.31 15.00
CA ALA A 51 5.77 -6.67 13.59
C ALA A 51 4.33 -6.94 13.16
N TYR A 52 4.08 -6.75 11.87
CA TYR A 52 2.76 -6.84 11.27
C TYR A 52 2.84 -7.58 9.94
N LEU A 53 1.74 -8.24 9.63
CA LEU A 53 1.44 -8.79 8.31
C LEU A 53 0.37 -7.91 7.66
N TYR A 54 0.53 -7.55 6.39
CA TYR A 54 -0.49 -6.81 5.65
C TYR A 54 -0.75 -7.42 4.27
N GLY A 55 -1.59 -6.81 3.47
CA GLY A 55 -1.86 -7.31 2.12
C GLY A 55 -2.89 -8.45 2.07
N SER A 56 -2.77 -9.33 1.08
CA SER A 56 -3.78 -10.34 0.77
C SER A 56 -3.83 -11.51 1.77
N ILE A 57 -2.70 -11.87 2.36
CA ILE A 57 -2.59 -13.02 3.27
C ILE A 57 -3.47 -12.82 4.52
N PRO A 58 -3.32 -11.75 5.33
CA PRO A 58 -4.16 -11.57 6.51
C PRO A 58 -5.61 -11.20 6.19
N ARG A 59 -5.91 -10.75 4.96
CA ARG A 59 -7.29 -10.54 4.49
C ARG A 59 -7.99 -11.82 4.09
N GLY A 60 -7.26 -12.95 3.94
CA GLY A 60 -7.80 -14.23 3.51
C GLY A 60 -8.09 -14.30 2.00
N THR A 61 -7.50 -13.41 1.20
CA THR A 61 -7.70 -13.33 -0.26
C THR A 61 -6.46 -13.74 -1.07
N ALA A 62 -5.43 -14.25 -0.38
CA ALA A 62 -4.17 -14.66 -1.00
C ALA A 62 -4.36 -15.86 -1.94
N ARG A 63 -3.58 -15.87 -3.02
CA ARG A 63 -3.53 -16.94 -4.03
C ARG A 63 -2.16 -17.57 -4.04
N VAL A 64 -2.11 -18.90 -3.97
CA VAL A 64 -0.86 -19.69 -4.00
C VAL A 64 -0.09 -19.39 -5.28
N GLY A 65 1.22 -19.13 -5.14
CA GLY A 65 2.13 -18.82 -6.25
C GLY A 65 1.84 -17.49 -6.98
N ARG A 66 1.11 -16.57 -6.32
CA ARG A 66 0.80 -15.24 -6.88
C ARG A 66 0.76 -14.11 -5.85
N SER A 67 0.69 -14.44 -4.58
CA SER A 67 0.58 -13.44 -3.52
C SER A 67 1.92 -13.22 -2.84
N ASP A 68 2.23 -11.95 -2.64
CA ASP A 68 3.42 -11.50 -1.96
C ASP A 68 3.28 -11.71 -0.43
N LEU A 69 4.39 -11.91 0.27
CA LEU A 69 4.46 -11.82 1.73
C LEU A 69 4.81 -10.37 2.11
N ASP A 70 3.83 -9.66 2.61
CA ASP A 70 3.96 -8.25 2.96
C ASP A 70 4.11 -8.07 4.48
N LEU A 71 5.29 -7.61 4.93
CA LEU A 71 5.67 -7.43 6.33
C LEU A 71 5.93 -5.96 6.66
N LEU A 72 5.60 -5.54 7.88
CA LEU A 72 6.06 -4.29 8.47
C LEU A 72 6.66 -4.59 9.83
N ALA A 73 7.88 -4.08 10.10
CA ALA A 73 8.48 -4.13 11.41
C ALA A 73 8.73 -2.71 11.94
N ALA A 74 8.30 -2.47 13.17
CA ALA A 74 8.60 -1.28 13.94
C ALA A 74 9.74 -1.58 14.92
N LEU A 75 10.84 -0.86 14.80
CA LEU A 75 11.98 -0.97 15.73
C LEU A 75 11.86 0.08 16.83
N HIS A 76 12.53 -0.14 17.94
CA HIS A 76 12.63 0.86 19.01
C HIS A 76 13.30 2.13 18.52
N ASP A 77 14.35 1.99 17.70
CA ASP A 77 15.12 3.07 17.08
C ASP A 77 14.87 3.13 15.57
N GLU A 78 15.34 4.19 14.90
CA GLU A 78 15.25 4.26 13.44
C GLU A 78 16.12 3.16 12.80
N PRO A 79 15.61 2.47 11.76
CA PRO A 79 16.35 1.44 11.07
C PRO A 79 17.56 2.01 10.31
N ALA A 80 18.69 1.32 10.38
CA ALA A 80 19.88 1.60 9.58
C ALA A 80 19.86 0.85 8.25
N GLU A 81 20.75 1.20 7.32
CA GLU A 81 20.85 0.50 6.02
C GLU A 81 21.09 -1.02 6.18
N ALA A 82 21.86 -1.42 7.19
CA ALA A 82 22.08 -2.83 7.51
C ALA A 82 20.77 -3.56 7.89
N ASP A 83 19.84 -2.87 8.56
CA ASP A 83 18.52 -3.43 8.90
C ASP A 83 17.68 -3.65 7.63
N HIS A 84 17.70 -2.69 6.72
CA HIS A 84 17.02 -2.82 5.43
C HIS A 84 17.62 -3.96 4.59
N ALA A 85 18.95 -4.09 4.56
CA ALA A 85 19.63 -5.20 3.90
C ALA A 85 19.27 -6.56 4.52
N GLY A 86 19.26 -6.66 5.85
CA GLY A 86 18.86 -7.87 6.57
C GLY A 86 17.40 -8.25 6.31
N ALA A 87 16.50 -7.27 6.28
CA ALA A 87 15.08 -7.51 6.00
C ALA A 87 14.85 -7.95 4.54
N ARG A 88 15.58 -7.40 3.56
CA ARG A 88 15.55 -7.88 2.17
C ARG A 88 15.99 -9.34 2.08
N ALA A 89 17.16 -9.68 2.67
CA ALA A 89 17.67 -11.04 2.69
C ALA A 89 16.70 -12.04 3.37
N LEU A 90 16.03 -11.61 4.45
CA LEU A 90 15.01 -12.40 5.12
C LEU A 90 13.85 -12.74 4.18
N VAL A 91 13.33 -11.75 3.46
CA VAL A 91 12.21 -11.94 2.53
C VAL A 91 12.62 -12.81 1.35
N GLU A 92 13.80 -12.61 0.76
CA GLU A 92 14.37 -13.43 -0.30
C GLU A 92 14.52 -14.90 0.13
N ALA A 93 14.99 -15.15 1.35
CA ALA A 93 15.12 -16.49 1.89
C ALA A 93 13.75 -17.16 2.12
N LEU A 94 12.73 -16.40 2.53
CA LEU A 94 11.36 -16.91 2.66
C LEU A 94 10.76 -17.24 1.30
N ASP A 95 10.98 -16.39 0.29
CA ASP A 95 10.49 -16.63 -1.07
C ASP A 95 11.10 -17.92 -1.67
N ALA A 96 12.39 -18.11 -1.49
CA ALA A 96 13.10 -19.31 -1.95
C ALA A 96 12.63 -20.61 -1.26
N GLU A 97 12.22 -20.54 0.00
CA GLU A 97 11.81 -21.71 0.79
C GLU A 97 10.32 -22.05 0.65
N PHE A 98 9.45 -21.05 0.45
CA PHE A 98 8.01 -21.20 0.48
C PHE A 98 7.34 -20.92 -0.89
N PRO A 99 7.16 -21.94 -1.76
CA PRO A 99 6.63 -21.75 -3.12
C PRO A 99 5.17 -21.29 -3.17
N GLN A 100 4.49 -21.16 -2.04
CA GLN A 100 3.14 -20.60 -1.99
C GLN A 100 3.08 -19.06 -2.09
N ILE A 101 4.20 -18.36 -1.87
CA ILE A 101 4.32 -16.93 -2.12
C ILE A 101 5.07 -16.68 -3.44
N GLU A 102 4.96 -15.49 -4.00
CA GLU A 102 5.67 -15.00 -5.17
C GLU A 102 6.35 -13.67 -4.82
N GLY A 103 7.43 -13.76 -4.04
CA GLY A 103 8.13 -12.60 -3.52
C GLY A 103 7.52 -12.03 -2.24
N GLY A 104 7.94 -10.82 -1.92
CA GLY A 104 7.46 -10.11 -0.75
C GLY A 104 8.24 -8.83 -0.47
N GLY A 105 7.89 -8.19 0.63
CA GLY A 105 8.56 -6.98 1.11
C GLY A 105 8.47 -6.83 2.62
N ALA A 106 9.47 -6.14 3.18
CA ALA A 106 9.44 -5.75 4.58
C ALA A 106 9.66 -4.24 4.70
N LEU A 107 8.64 -3.54 5.15
CA LEU A 107 8.74 -2.13 5.53
C LEU A 107 9.35 -2.03 6.92
N LEU A 108 10.36 -1.18 7.08
CA LEU A 108 11.00 -0.93 8.37
C LEU A 108 10.84 0.54 8.76
N TYR A 109 10.43 0.76 10.01
CA TYR A 109 10.28 2.10 10.59
C TYR A 109 10.72 2.12 12.04
N GLY A 110 11.22 3.26 12.49
CA GLY A 110 11.31 3.55 13.92
C GLY A 110 9.91 3.74 14.52
N ARG A 111 9.67 3.20 15.70
CA ARG A 111 8.40 3.35 16.43
C ARG A 111 8.01 4.83 16.60
N ALA A 112 8.99 5.68 16.94
CA ALA A 112 8.75 7.10 17.16
C ALA A 112 8.21 7.78 15.89
N ARG A 113 8.75 7.44 14.73
CA ARG A 113 8.28 7.94 13.42
C ARG A 113 6.84 7.51 13.16
N LEU A 114 6.49 6.23 13.31
CA LEU A 114 5.13 5.73 13.07
C LEU A 114 4.07 6.41 13.95
N LEU A 115 4.46 6.84 15.16
CA LEU A 115 3.57 7.51 16.11
C LEU A 115 3.65 9.04 16.02
N SER A 116 4.46 9.61 15.14
CA SER A 116 4.58 11.06 15.00
C SER A 116 3.29 11.68 14.46
N ASP A 117 3.10 12.98 14.75
CA ASP A 117 1.94 13.73 14.24
C ASP A 117 1.92 13.77 12.70
N LEU A 118 3.10 13.78 12.07
CA LEU A 118 3.26 13.80 10.62
C LEU A 118 2.77 12.51 9.96
N GLU A 119 3.03 11.36 10.59
CA GLU A 119 2.64 10.04 10.06
C GLU A 119 1.29 9.56 10.58
N ARG A 120 0.67 10.28 11.51
CA ARG A 120 -0.57 9.87 12.18
C ARG A 120 -1.68 9.43 11.22
N HIS A 121 -1.91 10.18 10.13
CA HIS A 121 -2.98 9.90 9.16
C HIS A 121 -2.46 9.25 7.86
N ASP A 122 -1.21 8.82 7.83
CA ASP A 122 -0.60 8.05 6.74
C ASP A 122 -0.16 6.67 7.27
N MET A 123 1.10 6.53 7.66
CA MET A 123 1.62 5.25 8.18
C MET A 123 0.94 4.81 9.47
N GLY A 124 0.51 5.74 10.33
CA GLY A 124 -0.29 5.43 11.51
C GLY A 124 -1.63 4.80 11.14
N PHE A 125 -2.35 5.37 10.17
CA PHE A 125 -3.55 4.76 9.60
C PHE A 125 -3.27 3.38 9.00
N PHE A 126 -2.20 3.26 8.21
CA PHE A 126 -1.79 2.00 7.60
C PHE A 126 -1.59 0.90 8.65
N VAL A 127 -0.83 1.19 9.71
CA VAL A 127 -0.59 0.24 10.82
C VAL A 127 -1.89 -0.11 11.55
N ALA A 128 -2.73 0.88 11.86
CA ALA A 128 -3.93 0.64 12.66
C ALA A 128 -5.03 -0.11 11.91
N CYS A 129 -5.23 0.19 10.62
CA CYS A 129 -6.37 -0.31 9.86
C CYS A 129 -6.02 -1.37 8.81
N LEU A 130 -4.81 -1.34 8.24
CA LEU A 130 -4.43 -2.22 7.13
C LEU A 130 -3.43 -3.31 7.52
N CYS A 131 -2.76 -3.16 8.67
CA CYS A 131 -1.80 -4.15 9.18
C CYS A 131 -2.42 -5.02 10.29
N THR A 132 -2.07 -6.30 10.27
CA THR A 132 -2.47 -7.30 11.27
C THR A 132 -1.31 -7.55 12.22
N PRO A 133 -1.44 -7.39 13.55
CA PRO A 133 -0.37 -7.65 14.50
C PRO A 133 0.13 -9.09 14.39
N LEU A 134 1.45 -9.24 14.32
CA LEU A 134 2.15 -10.53 14.24
C LEU A 134 3.01 -10.77 15.49
N LEU A 135 3.73 -9.74 15.96
CA LEU A 135 4.63 -9.78 17.12
C LEU A 135 4.57 -8.47 17.89
N GLY A 136 4.86 -8.54 19.18
CA GLY A 136 5.01 -7.38 20.06
C GLY A 136 3.70 -6.66 20.38
N HIS A 137 3.82 -5.40 20.84
CA HIS A 137 2.67 -4.58 21.20
C HIS A 137 2.08 -3.87 19.99
N ASP A 138 0.76 -3.95 19.82
CA ASP A 138 0.06 -3.30 18.72
C ASP A 138 0.08 -1.76 18.87
N LEU A 139 0.78 -1.08 17.95
CA LEU A 139 0.85 0.39 17.93
C LEU A 139 -0.49 1.06 17.72
N ALA A 140 -1.50 0.37 17.21
CA ALA A 140 -2.84 0.90 17.05
C ALA A 140 -3.45 1.36 18.39
N ALA A 141 -3.02 0.79 19.52
CA ALA A 141 -3.45 1.21 20.85
C ALA A 141 -3.03 2.67 21.19
N SER A 142 -1.98 3.18 20.52
CA SER A 142 -1.46 4.54 20.69
C SER A 142 -1.89 5.49 19.57
N LEU A 143 -2.70 5.02 18.61
CA LEU A 143 -3.15 5.78 17.46
C LEU A 143 -4.65 6.09 17.56
N PRO A 144 -5.13 7.15 16.90
CA PRO A 144 -6.57 7.44 16.88
C PRO A 144 -7.33 6.37 16.11
N ARG A 145 -8.64 6.32 16.31
CA ARG A 145 -9.52 5.61 15.38
C ARG A 145 -9.81 6.51 14.18
N TYR A 146 -9.83 5.92 12.99
CA TYR A 146 -9.90 6.65 11.73
C TYR A 146 -11.30 6.62 11.12
N ARG A 147 -11.72 7.77 10.60
CA ARG A 147 -12.94 7.89 9.79
C ARG A 147 -12.56 8.15 8.33
N PRO A 148 -13.42 7.77 7.36
CA PRO A 148 -13.20 8.08 5.95
C PRO A 148 -13.49 9.57 5.68
N ASP A 149 -12.61 10.46 6.14
CA ASP A 149 -12.76 11.91 6.03
C ASP A 149 -11.71 12.55 5.10
N THR A 150 -11.84 13.86 4.88
CA THR A 150 -10.95 14.65 4.02
C THR A 150 -9.52 14.69 4.54
N LEU A 151 -9.32 14.71 5.86
CA LEU A 151 -7.98 14.71 6.45
C LEU A 151 -7.27 13.40 6.14
N LEU A 152 -7.93 12.26 6.37
CA LEU A 152 -7.39 10.95 6.03
C LEU A 152 -7.11 10.83 4.53
N ALA A 153 -8.04 11.25 3.68
CA ALA A 153 -7.85 11.26 2.23
C ALA A 153 -6.58 12.04 1.86
N ARG A 154 -6.46 13.29 2.34
CA ARG A 154 -5.32 14.16 2.02
C ARG A 154 -3.99 13.55 2.45
N GLU A 155 -3.90 13.04 3.68
CA GLU A 155 -2.63 12.55 4.23
C GLU A 155 -2.24 11.18 3.68
N THR A 156 -3.17 10.39 3.16
CA THR A 156 -2.84 9.08 2.54
C THR A 156 -2.43 9.17 1.08
N ASN A 157 -3.08 10.02 0.26
CA ASN A 157 -2.88 10.04 -1.20
C ASN A 157 -2.84 11.44 -1.81
N GLY A 158 -2.66 12.50 -1.00
CA GLY A 158 -2.60 13.88 -1.48
C GLY A 158 -1.25 14.30 -2.08
N ASP A 159 -0.36 13.36 -2.35
CA ASP A 159 1.00 13.57 -2.88
C ASP A 159 1.16 13.25 -4.36
N LEU A 160 0.10 12.85 -5.07
CA LEU A 160 0.20 12.43 -6.47
C LEU A 160 0.88 13.48 -7.35
N GLY A 161 0.61 14.78 -7.11
CA GLY A 161 1.26 15.86 -7.83
C GLY A 161 2.78 15.92 -7.65
N LEU A 162 3.27 15.52 -6.47
CA LEU A 162 4.71 15.44 -6.16
C LEU A 162 5.35 14.17 -6.74
N LEU A 163 4.57 13.11 -6.92
CA LEU A 163 5.04 11.83 -7.45
C LEU A 163 5.16 11.81 -8.97
N LEU A 164 4.32 12.54 -9.70
CA LEU A 164 4.30 12.53 -11.16
C LEU A 164 5.65 12.89 -11.80
N PRO A 165 6.42 13.90 -11.37
CA PRO A 165 7.76 14.16 -11.90
C PRO A 165 8.72 12.98 -11.69
N ARG A 166 8.74 12.40 -10.49
CA ARG A 166 9.57 11.22 -10.17
C ARG A 166 9.17 9.99 -11.01
N TRP A 167 7.88 9.84 -11.31
CA TRP A 167 7.40 8.77 -12.18
C TRP A 167 7.88 8.96 -13.62
N ARG A 168 7.87 10.21 -14.14
CA ARG A 168 8.42 10.52 -15.47
C ARG A 168 9.89 10.10 -15.58
N GLU A 169 10.69 10.45 -14.59
CA GLU A 169 12.11 10.08 -14.54
C GLU A 169 12.32 8.55 -14.49
N ARG A 170 11.50 7.84 -13.71
CA ARG A 170 11.58 6.37 -13.63
C ARG A 170 11.20 5.71 -14.94
N VAL A 171 10.19 6.21 -15.63
CA VAL A 171 9.75 5.71 -16.93
C VAL A 171 10.80 5.99 -17.99
N ALA A 172 11.40 7.18 -18.03
CA ALA A 172 12.49 7.52 -18.93
C ALA A 172 13.69 6.57 -18.75
N ARG A 173 14.14 6.37 -17.51
CA ARG A 173 15.26 5.42 -17.21
C ARG A 173 14.94 3.98 -17.61
N ALA A 174 13.69 3.54 -17.47
CA ALA A 174 13.28 2.20 -17.89
C ALA A 174 13.26 2.03 -19.42
N GLY A 175 13.13 3.12 -20.18
CA GLY A 175 13.23 3.14 -21.66
C GLY A 175 14.66 3.06 -22.16
N ASP A 176 15.63 3.54 -21.37
CA ASP A 176 17.06 3.58 -21.73
C ASP A 176 17.80 2.26 -21.38
N ALA A 177 17.16 1.31 -20.70
CA ALA A 177 17.75 0.03 -20.33
C ALA A 177 18.01 -0.84 -21.59
N GLY A 178 19.28 -1.23 -21.79
CA GLY A 178 19.76 -1.83 -23.03
C GLY A 178 19.28 -3.26 -23.33
N ASP A 179 18.62 -3.97 -22.41
CA ASP A 179 18.05 -5.30 -22.64
C ASP A 179 16.51 -5.22 -22.71
N VAL A 180 15.93 -5.79 -23.77
CA VAL A 180 14.49 -5.75 -24.06
C VAL A 180 13.69 -6.49 -22.97
N SER A 181 14.20 -7.63 -22.47
CA SER A 181 13.51 -8.43 -21.46
C SER A 181 13.49 -7.73 -20.11
N ASP A 182 14.58 -7.14 -19.68
CA ASP A 182 14.70 -6.38 -18.44
C ASP A 182 13.85 -5.11 -18.49
N SER A 183 13.79 -4.46 -19.65
CA SER A 183 12.97 -3.29 -19.86
C SER A 183 11.46 -3.62 -19.83
N GLU A 184 11.02 -4.78 -20.34
CA GLU A 184 9.63 -5.22 -20.25
C GLU A 184 9.25 -5.55 -18.81
N HIS A 185 10.07 -6.30 -18.09
CA HIS A 185 9.83 -6.62 -16.68
C HIS A 185 9.71 -5.34 -15.84
N THR A 186 10.63 -4.39 -16.03
CA THR A 186 10.62 -3.09 -15.35
C THR A 186 9.35 -2.30 -15.68
N ARG A 187 8.93 -2.25 -16.96
CA ARG A 187 7.67 -1.58 -17.35
C ARG A 187 6.46 -2.23 -16.70
N ARG A 188 6.37 -3.57 -16.65
CA ARG A 188 5.27 -4.28 -15.96
C ARG A 188 5.21 -3.91 -14.47
N SER A 189 6.35 -3.86 -13.80
CA SER A 189 6.45 -3.42 -12.41
C SER A 189 5.99 -1.97 -12.22
N LEU A 190 6.39 -1.06 -13.12
CA LEU A 190 5.96 0.34 -13.10
C LEU A 190 4.46 0.48 -13.35
N VAL A 191 3.91 -0.25 -14.35
CA VAL A 191 2.47 -0.27 -14.63
C VAL A 191 1.71 -0.75 -13.39
N ARG A 192 2.11 -1.86 -12.76
CA ARG A 192 1.49 -2.38 -11.53
C ARG A 192 1.50 -1.32 -10.42
N TYR A 193 2.65 -0.71 -10.17
CA TYR A 193 2.83 0.29 -9.12
C TYR A 193 1.96 1.52 -9.35
N MET A 194 2.05 2.14 -10.55
CA MET A 194 1.32 3.36 -10.87
C MET A 194 -0.20 3.10 -10.93
N SER A 195 -0.63 1.97 -11.49
CA SER A 195 -2.04 1.56 -11.52
C SER A 195 -2.64 1.50 -10.12
N ARG A 196 -1.98 0.80 -9.21
CA ARG A 196 -2.43 0.67 -7.82
C ARG A 196 -2.50 2.02 -7.12
N HIS A 197 -1.51 2.90 -7.37
CA HIS A 197 -1.49 4.23 -6.77
C HIS A 197 -2.61 5.10 -7.32
N LEU A 198 -2.80 5.17 -8.64
CA LEU A 198 -3.85 5.95 -9.28
C LEU A 198 -5.25 5.51 -8.83
N VAL A 199 -5.50 4.20 -8.73
CA VAL A 199 -6.80 3.68 -8.25
C VAL A 199 -7.04 4.05 -6.79
N ARG A 200 -6.03 3.94 -5.92
CA ARG A 200 -6.14 4.34 -4.51
C ARG A 200 -6.39 5.84 -4.37
N THR A 201 -5.68 6.67 -5.15
CA THR A 201 -5.90 8.12 -5.17
C THR A 201 -7.29 8.46 -5.69
N ALA A 202 -7.75 7.83 -6.77
CA ALA A 202 -9.09 8.01 -7.30
C ALA A 202 -10.17 7.62 -6.27
N PHE A 203 -9.98 6.52 -5.57
CA PHE A 203 -10.90 6.08 -4.51
C PHE A 203 -10.91 7.07 -3.35
N THR A 204 -9.75 7.46 -2.82
CA THR A 204 -9.69 8.36 -1.67
C THR A 204 -10.18 9.77 -2.01
N LEU A 205 -10.18 10.19 -3.27
CA LEU A 205 -10.84 11.41 -3.73
C LEU A 205 -12.34 11.41 -3.41
N VAL A 206 -13.00 10.26 -3.48
CA VAL A 206 -14.44 10.13 -3.26
C VAL A 206 -14.80 9.44 -1.93
N MET A 207 -13.83 8.86 -1.25
CA MET A 207 -13.99 8.09 -0.02
C MET A 207 -14.80 8.82 1.06
N PRO A 208 -14.56 10.12 1.37
CA PRO A 208 -15.33 10.84 2.36
C PRO A 208 -16.82 10.97 1.99
N ARG A 209 -17.11 11.14 0.70
CA ARG A 209 -18.50 11.24 0.17
C ARG A 209 -19.20 9.89 0.18
N TRP A 210 -18.47 8.82 -0.17
CA TRP A 210 -18.98 7.44 -0.11
C TRP A 210 -19.16 6.96 1.33
N ASN A 211 -18.38 7.52 2.26
CA ASN A 211 -18.34 7.16 3.67
C ASN A 211 -18.06 5.67 3.90
N GLY A 212 -16.86 5.23 3.54
CA GLY A 212 -16.42 3.84 3.69
C GLY A 212 -14.97 3.64 3.29
N TRP A 213 -14.47 2.42 3.47
CA TRP A 213 -13.12 2.00 3.11
C TRP A 213 -13.12 0.65 2.40
N SER A 214 -12.23 0.49 1.42
CA SER A 214 -11.90 -0.78 0.78
C SER A 214 -10.45 -0.76 0.32
N SER A 215 -9.78 -1.92 0.33
CA SER A 215 -8.48 -2.14 -0.32
C SER A 215 -8.58 -2.98 -1.60
N ASP A 216 -9.77 -3.38 -2.01
CA ASP A 216 -9.99 -4.05 -3.30
C ASP A 216 -10.03 -3.01 -4.43
N LEU A 217 -9.10 -3.13 -5.39
CA LEU A 217 -8.96 -2.16 -6.47
C LEU A 217 -10.20 -2.08 -7.37
N ARG A 218 -10.96 -3.18 -7.53
CA ARG A 218 -12.18 -3.19 -8.33
C ARG A 218 -13.29 -2.43 -7.63
N VAL A 219 -13.48 -2.69 -6.35
CA VAL A 219 -14.43 -1.94 -5.51
C VAL A 219 -14.07 -0.46 -5.49
N MET A 220 -12.78 -0.12 -5.31
CA MET A 220 -12.31 1.26 -5.35
C MET A 220 -12.66 1.95 -6.67
N ALA A 221 -12.39 1.30 -7.81
CA ALA A 221 -12.68 1.84 -9.13
C ALA A 221 -14.20 2.00 -9.38
N ASP A 222 -15.02 1.06 -8.93
CA ASP A 222 -16.48 1.14 -9.08
C ASP A 222 -17.09 2.23 -8.20
N VAL A 223 -16.59 2.41 -6.97
CA VAL A 223 -16.99 3.53 -6.11
C VAL A 223 -16.64 4.86 -6.76
N PHE A 224 -15.41 5.01 -7.26
CA PHE A 224 -14.99 6.22 -7.98
C PHE A 224 -15.86 6.50 -9.20
N ALA A 225 -16.18 5.48 -10.00
CA ALA A 225 -16.98 5.59 -11.21
C ALA A 225 -18.40 6.16 -10.96
N GLY A 226 -18.95 5.95 -9.78
CA GLY A 226 -20.25 6.51 -9.38
C GLY A 226 -20.22 8.04 -9.19
N TYR A 227 -19.04 8.63 -9.01
CA TYR A 227 -18.86 10.08 -8.78
C TYR A 227 -18.22 10.80 -9.97
N TYR A 228 -17.42 10.10 -10.78
CA TYR A 228 -16.69 10.60 -11.95
C TYR A 228 -16.89 9.65 -13.14
N PRO A 229 -18.12 9.57 -13.71
CA PRO A 229 -18.43 8.64 -14.79
C PRO A 229 -17.59 8.86 -16.05
N GLU A 230 -17.17 10.10 -16.32
CA GLU A 230 -16.33 10.46 -17.47
C GLU A 230 -14.90 9.88 -17.40
N ARG A 231 -14.43 9.52 -16.21
CA ARG A 231 -13.12 8.89 -15.97
C ARG A 231 -13.22 7.42 -15.56
N ALA A 232 -14.44 6.88 -15.46
CA ALA A 232 -14.69 5.52 -14.95
C ALA A 232 -13.94 4.44 -15.74
N ALA A 233 -13.92 4.53 -17.06
CA ALA A 233 -13.26 3.54 -17.92
C ALA A 233 -11.74 3.48 -17.66
N GLN A 234 -11.09 4.64 -17.48
CA GLN A 234 -9.66 4.74 -17.24
C GLN A 234 -9.28 4.14 -15.86
N VAL A 235 -10.06 4.45 -14.81
CA VAL A 235 -9.75 3.94 -13.46
C VAL A 235 -10.07 2.45 -13.34
N ARG A 236 -11.10 1.94 -14.01
CA ARG A 236 -11.34 0.49 -14.07
C ARG A 236 -10.25 -0.26 -14.85
N ALA A 237 -9.77 0.30 -15.96
CA ALA A 237 -8.60 -0.26 -16.67
C ALA A 237 -7.35 -0.28 -15.78
N ALA A 238 -7.08 0.80 -15.06
CA ALA A 238 -5.99 0.85 -14.09
C ALA A 238 -6.18 -0.19 -12.97
N ALA A 239 -7.40 -0.42 -12.47
CA ALA A 239 -7.66 -1.45 -11.46
C ALA A 239 -7.34 -2.86 -11.99
N ALA A 240 -7.67 -3.17 -13.24
CA ALA A 240 -7.31 -4.45 -13.88
C ALA A 240 -5.78 -4.60 -14.01
N LEU A 241 -5.09 -3.56 -14.46
CA LEU A 241 -3.62 -3.53 -14.61
C LEU A 241 -2.88 -3.55 -13.25
N GLY A 242 -3.53 -3.15 -12.17
CA GLY A 242 -3.02 -3.32 -10.82
C GLY A 242 -2.91 -4.78 -10.37
N TYR A 243 -3.69 -5.68 -10.98
CA TYR A 243 -3.63 -7.14 -10.77
C TYR A 243 -2.82 -7.84 -11.87
N GLU A 244 -3.05 -7.50 -13.12
CA GLU A 244 -2.44 -8.14 -14.31
C GLU A 244 -1.76 -7.06 -15.18
N PRO A 245 -0.53 -6.63 -14.81
CA PRO A 245 0.17 -5.55 -15.50
C PRO A 245 0.65 -5.98 -16.89
N THR A 246 0.66 -5.02 -17.80
CA THR A 246 1.29 -5.14 -19.13
C THR A 246 2.64 -4.44 -19.17
N GLY A 247 3.50 -4.82 -20.14
CA GLY A 247 4.73 -4.08 -20.47
C GLY A 247 4.52 -2.96 -21.52
N ASP A 248 3.27 -2.67 -21.90
CA ASP A 248 2.95 -1.64 -22.89
C ASP A 248 3.28 -0.23 -22.38
N ALA A 249 4.22 0.44 -23.03
CA ALA A 249 4.64 1.80 -22.70
C ALA A 249 3.52 2.85 -22.89
N ALA A 250 2.56 2.60 -23.79
CA ALA A 250 1.44 3.50 -24.00
C ALA A 250 0.57 3.69 -22.74
N VAL A 251 0.49 2.67 -21.88
CA VAL A 251 -0.20 2.75 -20.58
C VAL A 251 0.49 3.76 -19.67
N LEU A 252 1.82 3.69 -19.57
CA LEU A 252 2.60 4.64 -18.75
C LEU A 252 2.47 6.07 -19.26
N THR A 253 2.51 6.26 -20.56
CA THR A 253 2.28 7.56 -21.20
C THR A 253 0.89 8.12 -20.86
N ALA A 254 -0.15 7.30 -21.00
CA ALA A 254 -1.53 7.71 -20.65
C ALA A 254 -1.68 8.09 -19.17
N TYR A 255 -0.98 7.38 -18.27
CA TYR A 255 -0.96 7.72 -16.84
C TYR A 255 -0.25 9.06 -16.56
N LEU A 256 0.87 9.31 -17.24
CA LEU A 256 1.67 10.50 -17.02
C LEU A 256 1.11 11.75 -17.69
N ASP A 257 0.41 11.61 -18.82
CA ASP A 257 0.00 12.74 -19.63
C ASP A 257 -1.49 13.07 -19.53
N ASP A 258 -2.34 12.14 -19.09
CA ASP A 258 -3.78 12.36 -18.96
C ASP A 258 -4.30 12.09 -17.54
N LEU A 259 -4.42 10.80 -17.13
CA LEU A 259 -5.12 10.44 -15.90
C LEU A 259 -4.43 11.00 -14.65
N GLY A 260 -3.11 10.87 -14.54
CA GLY A 260 -2.35 11.33 -13.38
C GLY A 260 -2.44 12.84 -13.17
N PRO A 261 -2.12 13.69 -14.17
CA PRO A 261 -2.23 15.14 -14.05
C PRO A 261 -3.65 15.61 -13.75
N TRP A 262 -4.66 15.01 -14.37
CA TRP A 262 -6.05 15.33 -14.06
C TRP A 262 -6.39 15.01 -12.61
N LEU A 263 -6.08 13.79 -12.19
CA LEU A 263 -6.38 13.31 -10.84
C LEU A 263 -5.64 14.13 -9.77
N ALA A 264 -4.38 14.48 -10.00
CA ALA A 264 -3.61 15.32 -9.07
C ALA A 264 -4.24 16.70 -8.88
N ARG A 265 -4.64 17.37 -9.97
CA ARG A 265 -5.33 18.67 -9.90
C ARG A 265 -6.67 18.56 -9.17
N GLU A 266 -7.48 17.57 -9.52
CA GLU A 266 -8.79 17.38 -8.91
C GLU A 266 -8.67 17.04 -7.43
N TYR A 267 -7.68 16.20 -7.05
CA TYR A 267 -7.42 15.85 -5.66
C TYR A 267 -7.01 17.06 -4.82
N THR A 268 -6.09 17.87 -5.34
CA THR A 268 -5.67 19.13 -4.68
C THR A 268 -6.83 20.08 -4.50
N ARG A 269 -7.71 20.20 -5.50
CA ARG A 269 -8.91 21.05 -5.45
C ARG A 269 -9.90 20.59 -4.35
N VAL A 270 -10.06 19.28 -4.15
CA VAL A 270 -11.07 18.72 -3.23
C VAL A 270 -10.54 18.58 -1.81
N HIS A 271 -9.31 18.07 -1.65
CA HIS A 271 -8.74 17.70 -0.35
C HIS A 271 -7.51 18.50 0.05
N GLY A 272 -6.90 19.22 -0.88
CA GLY A 272 -5.59 19.83 -0.67
C GLY A 272 -4.44 18.86 -0.95
N THR A 273 -3.24 19.26 -0.55
CA THR A 273 -1.99 18.50 -0.74
C THR A 273 -1.56 17.90 0.58
N LYS A 274 -1.03 16.68 0.53
CA LYS A 274 -0.43 15.99 1.67
C LYS A 274 0.68 16.84 2.29
N ALA A 275 0.81 16.82 3.61
CA ALA A 275 1.89 17.48 4.32
C ALA A 275 3.26 16.94 3.84
N ALA A 276 4.20 17.84 3.53
CA ALA A 276 5.53 17.45 3.05
C ALA A 276 6.27 16.62 4.10
N ARG A 277 6.99 15.61 3.65
CA ARG A 277 7.88 14.79 4.48
C ARG A 277 9.32 15.29 4.34
N PRO A 278 10.16 15.17 5.39
CA PRO A 278 11.57 15.57 5.30
C PRO A 278 12.33 14.92 4.13
N GLU A 279 11.98 13.68 3.80
CA GLU A 279 12.56 12.92 2.69
C GLU A 279 12.17 13.47 1.31
N ASP A 280 11.08 14.20 1.22
CA ASP A 280 10.65 14.84 -0.04
C ASP A 280 11.57 16.02 -0.40
N ALA A 281 12.22 16.63 0.60
CA ALA A 281 13.15 17.75 0.42
C ALA A 281 14.55 17.31 -0.05
N THR A 282 14.96 16.05 0.23
CA THR A 282 16.30 15.54 -0.13
C THR A 282 16.34 14.87 -1.52
N ALA A 283 15.20 14.73 -2.18
CA ALA A 283 15.05 14.09 -3.49
C ALA A 283 14.81 15.10 -4.64
N SER A 284 15.16 16.39 -4.41
CA SER A 284 15.06 17.47 -5.41
C SER A 284 16.41 17.73 -6.06
#